data_76fdbf9e0f15d1cff0e6b539b8024d1a
#
_entry.id   76fdbf9e0f15d1cff0e6b539b8024d1a
#
_cell.length_a   1.000
_cell.length_b   1.000
_cell.length_c   1.000
_cell.angle_alpha   90.00
_cell.angle_beta   90.00
_cell.angle_gamma   90.00
#
_symmetry.space_group_name_H-M   'P 1'
#
loop_
_entity.id
_entity.type
_entity.pdbx_description
1 polymer ?
#
loop_
_entity_poly.entity_id
_entity_poly.type
_entity_poly.pdbx_seq_one_letter_code
_entity_poly.pdbx_strand_id
1 'polypeptide(L)'
;LMRTSDYHLKIILLAAGKSERFNGIKVLAKVQQQESSVTLLEHALQQLSLALKTLNISNKNIRVATGRYHQQISELLADPDRLDYCESAALGLGHTIAQSVQHLLDDNDNISHIMIALTDQVALNANDYISLIEQSVALPNKLVSAKAGEELMPPAIFPRAYFTELAQLKGDKGAKPILYNNKDKLQTVSIAHAEKDIDTQQDLLNWHNKN
;
A
#
# COMPACT_ATOMS: atom_id res chain seq x y z
N LEU A 1 24.27 10.92 -7.60
CA LEU A 1 23.40 9.93 -8.23
C LEU A 1 23.43 8.68 -7.35
N MET A 2 22.29 8.32 -6.77
CA MET A 2 22.12 7.05 -6.05
C MET A 2 22.35 5.91 -7.03
N ARG A 3 23.18 4.93 -6.68
CA ARG A 3 23.35 3.75 -7.52
C ARG A 3 22.08 2.89 -7.36
N THR A 4 21.65 2.19 -8.38
CA THR A 4 20.51 1.26 -8.29
C THR A 4 20.72 0.20 -7.22
N SER A 5 21.98 -0.13 -6.90
CA SER A 5 22.36 -0.98 -5.76
C SER A 5 21.96 -0.44 -4.39
N ASP A 6 21.70 0.86 -4.26
CA ASP A 6 21.41 1.53 -3.00
C ASP A 6 19.90 1.79 -2.83
N TYR A 7 19.08 1.36 -3.80
CA TYR A 7 17.63 1.48 -3.75
C TYR A 7 16.99 0.25 -3.10
N HIS A 8 16.67 0.37 -1.83
CA HIS A 8 16.06 -0.68 -1.02
C HIS A 8 14.63 -0.29 -0.66
N LEU A 9 13.67 -0.79 -1.44
CA LEU A 9 12.24 -0.53 -1.27
C LEU A 9 11.63 -1.55 -0.32
N LYS A 10 10.85 -1.09 0.68
CA LYS A 10 9.86 -1.88 1.40
C LYS A 10 8.46 -1.37 1.07
N ILE A 11 7.49 -2.28 1.06
CA ILE A 11 6.08 -1.98 0.78
C ILE A 11 5.27 -2.33 2.01
N ILE A 12 4.52 -1.36 2.52
CA ILE A 12 3.48 -1.56 3.54
C ILE A 12 2.15 -1.61 2.81
N LEU A 13 1.57 -2.80 2.70
CA LEU A 13 0.22 -3.01 2.19
C LEU A 13 -0.76 -2.95 3.36
N LEU A 14 -1.58 -1.91 3.40
CA LEU A 14 -2.49 -1.64 4.51
C LEU A 14 -3.74 -2.53 4.43
N ALA A 15 -3.88 -3.43 5.40
CA ALA A 15 -4.99 -4.37 5.56
C ALA A 15 -5.64 -4.30 6.96
N ALA A 16 -5.38 -3.23 7.72
CA ALA A 16 -5.82 -3.07 9.11
C ALA A 16 -7.16 -2.34 9.27
N GLY A 17 -7.84 -1.99 8.17
CA GLY A 17 -9.10 -1.25 8.17
C GLY A 17 -10.23 -1.97 8.92
N LYS A 18 -11.08 -1.18 9.61
CA LYS A 18 -12.18 -1.70 10.45
C LYS A 18 -13.37 -2.23 9.64
N SER A 19 -13.42 -1.97 8.33
CA SER A 19 -14.50 -2.38 7.41
C SER A 19 -15.91 -1.89 7.84
N GLU A 20 -16.01 -0.77 8.53
CA GLU A 20 -17.26 -0.29 9.16
C GLU A 20 -18.40 -0.09 8.15
N ARG A 21 -18.10 0.35 6.93
CA ARG A 21 -19.08 0.59 5.86
C ARG A 21 -19.33 -0.63 4.97
N PHE A 22 -18.51 -1.66 5.09
CA PHE A 22 -18.53 -2.80 4.16
C PHE A 22 -19.53 -3.89 4.57
N ASN A 23 -19.96 -3.93 5.84
CA ASN A 23 -20.78 -5.02 6.40
C ASN A 23 -20.14 -6.41 6.19
N GLY A 24 -18.95 -6.57 6.74
CA GLY A 24 -18.11 -7.77 6.64
C GLY A 24 -16.63 -7.42 6.70
N ILE A 25 -15.79 -8.40 6.46
CA ILE A 25 -14.33 -8.19 6.43
C ILE A 25 -13.93 -7.79 5.00
N LYS A 26 -13.80 -6.48 4.75
CA LYS A 26 -13.53 -5.93 3.41
C LYS A 26 -12.34 -6.59 2.70
N VAL A 27 -11.22 -6.73 3.38
CA VAL A 27 -9.99 -7.28 2.79
C VAL A 27 -10.13 -8.75 2.35
N LEU A 28 -11.09 -9.49 2.91
CA LEU A 28 -11.43 -10.87 2.57
C LEU A 28 -12.58 -10.97 1.55
N ALA A 29 -13.18 -9.85 1.15
CA ALA A 29 -14.22 -9.84 0.12
C ALA A 29 -13.64 -10.30 -1.21
N LYS A 30 -14.42 -11.14 -1.92
CA LYS A 30 -13.97 -11.77 -3.16
C LYS A 30 -14.26 -10.92 -4.37
N VAL A 31 -13.26 -10.77 -5.23
CA VAL A 31 -13.39 -10.18 -6.56
C VAL A 31 -13.19 -11.26 -7.62
N GLN A 32 -13.99 -11.17 -8.68
CA GLN A 32 -13.87 -12.10 -9.81
C GLN A 32 -12.67 -11.71 -10.67
N GLN A 33 -11.86 -12.72 -11.03
CA GLN A 33 -10.76 -12.59 -11.98
C GLN A 33 -10.90 -13.72 -13.00
N GLN A 34 -11.34 -13.41 -14.22
CA GLN A 34 -11.56 -14.40 -15.27
C GLN A 34 -12.36 -15.63 -14.74
N GLU A 35 -11.70 -16.80 -14.62
CA GLU A 35 -12.31 -18.03 -14.17
C GLU A 35 -12.17 -18.31 -12.66
N SER A 36 -11.47 -17.42 -11.91
CA SER A 36 -11.23 -17.58 -10.48
C SER A 36 -11.75 -16.41 -9.67
N SER A 37 -11.89 -16.63 -8.37
CA SER A 37 -12.27 -15.59 -7.41
C SER A 37 -11.22 -15.51 -6.33
N VAL A 38 -10.68 -14.33 -6.10
CA VAL A 38 -9.65 -14.04 -5.09
C VAL A 38 -10.14 -12.96 -4.14
N THR A 39 -9.58 -12.89 -2.93
CA THR A 39 -9.88 -11.79 -2.02
C THR A 39 -9.25 -10.47 -2.50
N LEU A 40 -9.76 -9.32 -2.02
CA LEU A 40 -9.13 -8.01 -2.28
C LEU A 40 -7.66 -7.99 -1.86
N LEU A 41 -7.33 -8.63 -0.73
CA LEU A 41 -5.95 -8.74 -0.26
C LEU A 41 -5.09 -9.57 -1.22
N GLU A 42 -5.57 -10.74 -1.63
CA GLU A 42 -4.85 -11.60 -2.59
C GLU A 42 -4.66 -10.89 -3.92
N HIS A 43 -5.69 -10.19 -4.42
CA HIS A 43 -5.60 -9.39 -5.65
C HIS A 43 -4.50 -8.34 -5.55
N ALA A 44 -4.49 -7.51 -4.50
CA ALA A 44 -3.46 -6.49 -4.29
C ALA A 44 -2.05 -7.11 -4.20
N LEU A 45 -1.90 -8.22 -3.46
CA LEU A 45 -0.63 -8.95 -3.35
C LEU A 45 -0.16 -9.52 -4.69
N GLN A 46 -1.07 -10.04 -5.53
CA GLN A 46 -0.73 -10.55 -6.86
C GLN A 46 -0.20 -9.43 -7.76
N GLN A 47 -0.88 -8.27 -7.80
CA GLN A 47 -0.45 -7.13 -8.61
C GLN A 47 0.92 -6.57 -8.15
N LEU A 48 1.11 -6.41 -6.85
CA LEU A 48 2.39 -6.00 -6.27
C LEU A 48 3.49 -7.02 -6.54
N SER A 49 3.21 -8.31 -6.35
CA SER A 49 4.19 -9.37 -6.59
C SER A 49 4.61 -9.45 -8.04
N LEU A 50 3.69 -9.26 -8.98
CA LEU A 50 3.99 -9.21 -10.40
C LEU A 50 4.87 -8.00 -10.75
N ALA A 51 4.56 -6.83 -10.19
CA ALA A 51 5.38 -5.62 -10.37
C ALA A 51 6.80 -5.82 -9.86
N LEU A 52 6.97 -6.34 -8.63
CA LEU A 52 8.28 -6.59 -8.05
C LEU A 52 9.08 -7.63 -8.84
N LYS A 53 8.43 -8.71 -9.29
CA LYS A 53 9.06 -9.73 -10.13
C LYS A 53 9.57 -9.14 -11.44
N THR A 54 8.78 -8.28 -12.10
CA THR A 54 9.17 -7.60 -13.34
C THR A 54 10.40 -6.71 -13.13
N LEU A 55 10.51 -6.08 -11.98
CA LEU A 55 11.64 -5.21 -11.61
C LEU A 55 12.81 -5.96 -10.94
N ASN A 56 12.76 -7.30 -10.85
CA ASN A 56 13.73 -8.14 -10.14
C ASN A 56 13.91 -7.76 -8.66
N ILE A 57 12.84 -7.32 -8.01
CA ILE A 57 12.78 -7.01 -6.57
C ILE A 57 12.13 -8.19 -5.84
N SER A 58 12.66 -8.54 -4.66
CA SER A 58 12.12 -9.65 -3.87
C SER A 58 10.73 -9.37 -3.32
N ASN A 59 9.81 -10.35 -3.42
CA ASN A 59 8.49 -10.31 -2.78
C ASN A 59 8.52 -10.26 -1.25
N LYS A 60 9.64 -10.62 -0.62
CA LYS A 60 9.88 -10.46 0.83
C LYS A 60 9.91 -8.97 1.27
N ASN A 61 9.92 -8.05 0.30
CA ASN A 61 9.84 -6.63 0.56
C ASN A 61 8.41 -6.13 0.83
N ILE A 62 7.38 -6.99 0.66
CA ILE A 62 5.99 -6.65 0.98
C ILE A 62 5.68 -7.10 2.41
N ARG A 63 5.29 -6.15 3.27
CA ARG A 63 4.68 -6.37 4.59
C ARG A 63 3.19 -6.03 4.53
N VAL A 64 2.35 -6.89 5.09
CA VAL A 64 0.90 -6.68 5.19
C VAL A 64 0.60 -6.20 6.60
N ALA A 65 0.33 -4.89 6.73
CA ALA A 65 -0.04 -4.30 8.02
C ALA A 65 -1.47 -4.69 8.37
N THR A 66 -1.62 -5.42 9.46
CA THR A 66 -2.90 -5.97 9.93
C THR A 66 -3.30 -5.36 11.28
N GLY A 67 -4.57 -5.51 11.64
CA GLY A 67 -5.12 -5.05 12.91
C GLY A 67 -6.21 -6.01 13.40
N ARG A 68 -7.43 -5.51 13.55
CA ARG A 68 -8.57 -6.24 14.08
C ARG A 68 -8.78 -7.64 13.47
N TYR A 69 -8.51 -7.81 12.18
CA TYR A 69 -8.73 -9.06 11.45
C TYR A 69 -7.44 -9.84 11.19
N HIS A 70 -6.43 -9.63 12.04
CA HIS A 70 -5.12 -10.29 11.91
C HIS A 70 -5.23 -11.82 11.81
N GLN A 71 -6.02 -12.45 12.68
CA GLN A 71 -6.17 -13.90 12.69
C GLN A 71 -6.73 -14.41 11.35
N GLN A 72 -7.83 -13.83 10.86
CA GLN A 72 -8.45 -14.24 9.59
C GLN A 72 -7.51 -14.05 8.40
N ILE A 73 -6.70 -12.98 8.42
CA ILE A 73 -5.69 -12.72 7.40
C ILE A 73 -4.56 -13.74 7.51
N SER A 74 -4.13 -14.11 8.71
CA SER A 74 -3.08 -15.11 8.92
C SER A 74 -3.50 -16.52 8.47
N GLU A 75 -4.78 -16.85 8.58
CA GLU A 75 -5.34 -18.10 8.06
C GLU A 75 -5.38 -18.13 6.52
N LEU A 76 -5.54 -16.97 5.88
CA LEU A 76 -5.53 -16.84 4.43
C LEU A 76 -4.12 -16.88 3.84
N LEU A 77 -3.16 -16.19 4.49
CA LEU A 77 -1.80 -16.05 3.99
C LEU A 77 -0.87 -17.06 4.67
N ALA A 78 -0.42 -18.06 3.94
CA ALA A 78 0.47 -19.11 4.44
C ALA A 78 1.90 -18.63 4.80
N ASP A 79 2.19 -17.34 4.70
CA ASP A 79 3.50 -16.73 4.96
C ASP A 79 3.41 -15.75 6.16
N PRO A 80 3.65 -16.24 7.40
CA PRO A 80 3.56 -15.41 8.60
C PRO A 80 4.61 -14.29 8.63
N ASP A 81 5.76 -14.47 7.99
CA ASP A 81 6.84 -13.46 7.96
C ASP A 81 6.45 -12.20 7.17
N ARG A 82 5.40 -12.30 6.37
CA ARG A 82 4.83 -11.17 5.63
C ARG A 82 3.89 -10.33 6.47
N LEU A 83 3.37 -10.87 7.56
CA LEU A 83 2.38 -10.19 8.39
C LEU A 83 3.04 -9.24 9.37
N ASP A 84 2.45 -8.08 9.52
CA ASP A 84 2.84 -7.05 10.46
C ASP A 84 1.62 -6.67 11.31
N TYR A 85 1.56 -7.19 12.53
CA TYR A 85 0.46 -6.90 13.44
C TYR A 85 0.63 -5.53 14.10
N CYS A 86 -0.30 -4.63 13.84
CA CYS A 86 -0.34 -3.29 14.39
C CYS A 86 -1.40 -3.20 15.50
N GLU A 87 -0.99 -3.26 16.76
CA GLU A 87 -1.88 -3.12 17.93
C GLU A 87 -2.61 -1.77 17.93
N SER A 88 -1.93 -0.72 17.48
CA SER A 88 -2.46 0.64 17.41
C SER A 88 -3.42 0.88 16.25
N ALA A 89 -3.70 -0.12 15.40
CA ALA A 89 -4.57 0.03 14.23
C ALA A 89 -5.99 0.51 14.58
N ALA A 90 -6.48 0.19 15.79
CA ALA A 90 -7.77 0.66 16.27
C ALA A 90 -7.84 2.20 16.44
N LEU A 91 -6.69 2.88 16.55
CA LEU A 91 -6.59 4.33 16.71
C LEU A 91 -6.58 5.09 15.37
N GLY A 92 -6.57 4.37 14.24
CA GLY A 92 -6.68 4.95 12.92
C GLY A 92 -5.53 4.62 11.98
N LEU A 93 -5.69 5.02 10.71
CA LEU A 93 -4.77 4.72 9.62
C LEU A 93 -3.35 5.26 9.86
N GLY A 94 -3.25 6.48 10.38
CA GLY A 94 -1.96 7.09 10.71
C GLY A 94 -1.18 6.28 11.75
N HIS A 95 -1.84 5.78 12.79
CA HIS A 95 -1.21 4.93 13.79
C HIS A 95 -0.75 3.59 13.22
N THR A 96 -1.53 2.99 12.32
CA THR A 96 -1.14 1.76 11.61
C THR A 96 0.13 1.98 10.80
N ILE A 97 0.19 3.04 10.02
CA ILE A 97 1.39 3.38 9.22
C ILE A 97 2.59 3.62 10.14
N ALA A 98 2.41 4.44 11.18
CA ALA A 98 3.49 4.78 12.11
C ALA A 98 4.08 3.55 12.78
N GLN A 99 3.24 2.64 13.27
CA GLN A 99 3.69 1.41 13.91
C GLN A 99 4.40 0.48 12.91
N SER A 100 3.84 0.30 11.71
CA SER A 100 4.43 -0.54 10.67
C SER A 100 5.80 0.01 10.21
N VAL A 101 5.93 1.33 10.09
CA VAL A 101 7.23 1.97 9.78
C VAL A 101 8.23 1.71 10.92
N GLN A 102 7.80 1.84 12.18
CA GLN A 102 8.68 1.58 13.32
C GLN A 102 9.18 0.14 13.33
N HIS A 103 8.30 -0.85 13.10
CA HIS A 103 8.70 -2.26 13.01
C HIS A 103 9.74 -2.49 11.89
N LEU A 104 9.57 -1.86 10.72
CA LEU A 104 10.56 -1.93 9.64
C LEU A 104 11.92 -1.35 10.05
N LEU A 105 11.93 -0.25 10.80
CA LEU A 105 13.15 0.40 11.26
C LEU A 105 13.85 -0.43 12.35
N ASP A 106 13.08 -1.09 13.22
CA ASP A 106 13.61 -1.94 14.30
C ASP A 106 14.23 -3.23 13.75
N ASP A 107 13.76 -3.74 12.62
CA ASP A 107 14.33 -4.89 11.91
C ASP A 107 15.76 -4.61 11.36
N ASN A 108 16.30 -3.41 11.54
CA ASN A 108 17.61 -2.95 11.05
C ASN A 108 17.83 -3.12 9.54
N ASP A 109 16.77 -3.14 8.78
CA ASP A 109 16.85 -3.19 7.33
C ASP A 109 17.48 -1.90 6.77
N ASN A 110 18.38 -2.04 5.81
CA ASN A 110 18.94 -0.90 5.08
C ASN A 110 17.92 -0.34 4.09
N ILE A 111 16.80 0.19 4.62
CA ILE A 111 15.69 0.69 3.83
C ILE A 111 15.99 2.12 3.34
N SER A 112 15.86 2.34 2.04
CA SER A 112 15.96 3.68 1.46
C SER A 112 14.60 4.31 1.14
N HIS A 113 13.59 3.47 0.82
CA HIS A 113 12.26 3.90 0.41
C HIS A 113 11.18 3.01 1.00
N ILE A 114 10.05 3.61 1.35
CA ILE A 114 8.84 2.91 1.79
C ILE A 114 7.69 3.29 0.85
N MET A 115 7.03 2.29 0.26
CA MET A 115 5.75 2.47 -0.44
C MET A 115 4.61 2.16 0.52
N ILE A 116 3.62 3.05 0.57
CA ILE A 116 2.33 2.81 1.23
C ILE A 116 1.30 2.48 0.15
N ALA A 117 0.68 1.31 0.22
CA ALA A 117 -0.35 0.84 -0.69
C ALA A 117 -1.59 0.36 0.07
N LEU A 118 -2.75 0.37 -0.58
CA LEU A 118 -4.04 -0.05 -0.01
C LEU A 118 -4.54 -1.34 -0.66
N THR A 119 -5.27 -2.14 0.10
CA THR A 119 -5.87 -3.41 -0.40
C THR A 119 -7.15 -3.20 -1.20
N ASP A 120 -7.81 -2.07 -1.07
CA ASP A 120 -9.13 -1.79 -1.63
C ASP A 120 -9.13 -1.09 -3.00
N GLN A 121 -7.96 -0.67 -3.49
CA GLN A 121 -7.78 -0.06 -4.81
C GLN A 121 -7.76 -1.14 -5.91
N VAL A 122 -8.91 -1.79 -6.12
CA VAL A 122 -9.06 -2.99 -6.97
C VAL A 122 -8.72 -2.77 -8.46
N ALA A 123 -8.77 -1.53 -8.93
CA ALA A 123 -8.47 -1.19 -10.32
C ALA A 123 -6.97 -1.07 -10.60
N LEU A 124 -6.11 -1.00 -9.57
CA LEU A 124 -4.67 -0.94 -9.76
C LEU A 124 -4.11 -2.27 -10.27
N ASN A 125 -3.20 -2.18 -11.22
CA ASN A 125 -2.51 -3.31 -11.81
C ASN A 125 -0.99 -3.19 -11.66
N ALA A 126 -0.27 -4.24 -12.04
CA ALA A 126 1.19 -4.29 -11.89
C ALA A 126 1.93 -3.13 -12.58
N ASN A 127 1.45 -2.67 -13.74
CA ASN A 127 2.09 -1.57 -14.47
C ASN A 127 1.99 -0.24 -13.72
N ASP A 128 0.91 -0.02 -12.97
CA ASP A 128 0.75 1.17 -12.12
C ASP A 128 1.84 1.22 -11.04
N TYR A 129 2.07 0.10 -10.36
CA TYR A 129 3.13 -0.02 -9.35
C TYR A 129 4.52 0.09 -9.97
N ILE A 130 4.76 -0.52 -11.14
CA ILE A 130 6.03 -0.41 -11.88
C ILE A 130 6.32 1.06 -12.18
N SER A 131 5.35 1.80 -12.72
CA SER A 131 5.51 3.21 -13.06
C SER A 131 5.89 4.08 -11.85
N LEU A 132 5.27 3.83 -10.69
CA LEU A 132 5.61 4.52 -9.45
C LEU A 132 7.03 4.20 -8.97
N ILE A 133 7.42 2.92 -9.00
CA ILE A 133 8.76 2.48 -8.57
C ILE A 133 9.84 3.03 -9.50
N GLU A 134 9.66 2.94 -10.81
CA GLU A 134 10.60 3.48 -11.80
C GLU A 134 10.79 4.99 -11.64
N GLN A 135 9.69 5.72 -11.39
CA GLN A 135 9.75 7.16 -11.12
C GLN A 135 10.54 7.45 -9.82
N SER A 136 10.36 6.64 -8.78
CA SER A 136 11.09 6.75 -7.52
C SER A 136 12.58 6.43 -7.68
N VAL A 137 12.92 5.41 -8.48
CA VAL A 137 14.33 5.08 -8.81
C VAL A 137 14.99 6.22 -9.59
N ALA A 138 14.28 6.82 -10.54
CA ALA A 138 14.78 7.94 -11.35
C ALA A 138 14.99 9.22 -10.50
N LEU A 139 14.17 9.43 -9.49
CA LEU A 139 14.19 10.62 -8.62
C LEU A 139 14.24 10.23 -7.13
N PRO A 140 15.32 9.60 -6.64
CA PRO A 140 15.36 8.90 -5.35
C PRO A 140 15.20 9.82 -4.11
N ASN A 141 15.33 11.12 -4.28
CA ASN A 141 15.13 12.09 -3.20
C ASN A 141 13.74 12.76 -3.23
N LYS A 142 12.89 12.38 -4.19
CA LYS A 142 11.53 12.92 -4.31
C LYS A 142 10.51 11.96 -3.71
N LEU A 143 9.46 12.53 -3.12
CA LEU A 143 8.22 11.81 -2.89
C LEU A 143 7.62 11.43 -4.25
N VAL A 144 7.03 10.24 -4.36
CA VAL A 144 6.28 9.83 -5.55
C VAL A 144 4.87 9.42 -5.10
N SER A 145 3.85 9.89 -5.80
CA SER A 145 2.45 9.55 -5.46
C SER A 145 1.63 9.31 -6.72
N ALA A 146 0.69 8.39 -6.64
CA ALA A 146 -0.38 8.33 -7.61
C ALA A 146 -1.22 9.62 -7.54
N LYS A 147 -1.73 10.04 -8.70
CA LYS A 147 -2.62 11.19 -8.84
C LYS A 147 -3.80 10.81 -9.73
N ALA A 148 -5.02 11.02 -9.25
CA ALA A 148 -6.23 10.93 -10.03
C ALA A 148 -6.89 12.32 -10.08
N GLY A 149 -7.06 12.88 -11.30
CA GLY A 149 -7.41 14.28 -11.45
C GLY A 149 -6.43 15.19 -10.69
N GLU A 150 -6.91 15.96 -9.73
CA GLU A 150 -6.08 16.83 -8.90
C GLU A 150 -5.76 16.22 -7.51
N GLU A 151 -6.27 15.03 -7.21
CA GLU A 151 -6.12 14.41 -5.90
C GLU A 151 -4.88 13.51 -5.82
N LEU A 152 -4.07 13.72 -4.77
CA LEU A 152 -2.94 12.87 -4.39
C LEU A 152 -3.45 11.70 -3.56
N MET A 153 -2.99 10.50 -3.88
CA MET A 153 -3.46 9.29 -3.20
C MET A 153 -2.43 8.16 -3.20
N PRO A 154 -2.61 7.15 -2.36
CA PRO A 154 -1.85 5.91 -2.50
C PRO A 154 -2.08 5.25 -3.88
N PRO A 155 -1.11 4.46 -4.37
CA PRO A 155 0.20 4.18 -3.75
C PRO A 155 1.12 5.39 -3.76
N ALA A 156 1.90 5.54 -2.68
CA ALA A 156 2.88 6.62 -2.59
C ALA A 156 4.19 6.09 -2.01
N ILE A 157 5.32 6.61 -2.52
CA ILE A 157 6.67 6.20 -2.14
C ILE A 157 7.36 7.35 -1.44
N PHE A 158 7.91 7.04 -0.28
CA PHE A 158 8.55 7.99 0.62
C PHE A 158 10.05 7.65 0.74
N PRO A 159 10.96 8.57 0.36
CA PRO A 159 12.38 8.42 0.65
C PRO A 159 12.66 8.45 2.15
N ARG A 160 13.83 7.95 2.56
CA ARG A 160 14.26 7.85 3.96
C ARG A 160 14.12 9.17 4.76
N ALA A 161 14.27 10.30 4.11
CA ALA A 161 14.10 11.62 4.73
C ALA A 161 12.73 11.84 5.39
N TYR A 162 11.70 11.07 4.99
CA TYR A 162 10.33 11.18 5.49
C TYR A 162 9.95 10.08 6.50
N PHE A 163 10.85 9.16 6.83
CA PHE A 163 10.51 8.04 7.73
C PHE A 163 10.15 8.51 9.14
N THR A 164 10.81 9.55 9.64
CA THR A 164 10.46 10.14 10.94
C THR A 164 9.05 10.73 10.93
N GLU A 165 8.65 11.42 9.85
CA GLU A 165 7.30 11.95 9.72
C GLU A 165 6.25 10.82 9.63
N LEU A 166 6.55 9.75 8.86
CA LEU A 166 5.68 8.57 8.77
C LEU A 166 5.52 7.89 10.13
N ALA A 167 6.61 7.71 10.89
CA ALA A 167 6.60 7.09 12.22
C ALA A 167 5.87 7.92 13.29
N GLN A 168 5.59 9.18 13.02
CA GLN A 168 4.86 10.10 13.91
C GLN A 168 3.40 10.33 13.52
N LEU A 169 2.91 9.67 12.47
CA LEU A 169 1.53 9.81 12.02
C LEU A 169 0.54 9.36 13.10
N LYS A 170 -0.61 10.06 13.17
CA LYS A 170 -1.69 9.80 14.12
C LYS A 170 -3.06 9.98 13.46
N GLY A 171 -4.08 9.35 14.07
CA GLY A 171 -5.47 9.48 13.61
C GLY A 171 -5.72 8.82 12.26
N ASP A 172 -6.73 9.29 11.54
CA ASP A 172 -7.29 8.62 10.36
C ASP A 172 -6.80 9.16 9.01
N LYS A 173 -6.05 10.27 9.01
CA LYS A 173 -5.66 10.95 7.76
C LYS A 173 -4.57 10.23 6.94
N GLY A 174 -3.94 9.21 7.49
CA GLY A 174 -2.87 8.50 6.83
C GLY A 174 -1.69 9.40 6.47
N ALA A 175 -1.00 9.10 5.36
CA ALA A 175 0.19 9.83 4.91
C ALA A 175 -0.12 11.01 3.95
N LYS A 176 -1.40 11.25 3.58
CA LYS A 176 -1.79 12.37 2.70
C LYS A 176 -1.23 13.74 3.13
N PRO A 177 -1.25 14.12 4.41
CA PRO A 177 -0.70 15.40 4.83
C PRO A 177 0.77 15.60 4.46
N ILE A 178 1.59 14.55 4.53
CA ILE A 178 3.02 14.63 4.15
C ILE A 178 3.14 14.98 2.66
N LEU A 179 2.32 14.36 1.80
CA LEU A 179 2.33 14.64 0.36
C LEU A 179 1.94 16.09 0.06
N TYR A 180 0.86 16.57 0.68
CA TYR A 180 0.34 17.93 0.44
C TYR A 180 1.25 19.02 0.98
N ASN A 181 1.96 18.77 2.09
CA ASN A 181 2.89 19.71 2.70
C ASN A 181 4.23 19.79 1.95
N ASN A 182 4.53 18.84 1.04
CA ASN A 182 5.80 18.75 0.35
C ASN A 182 5.64 18.73 -1.19
N LYS A 183 4.69 19.47 -1.73
CA LYS A 183 4.39 19.49 -3.18
C LYS A 183 5.57 19.88 -4.06
N ASP A 184 6.47 20.72 -3.57
CA ASP A 184 7.72 21.14 -4.23
C ASP A 184 8.74 20.00 -4.37
N LYS A 185 8.63 19.00 -3.52
CA LYS A 185 9.48 17.79 -3.49
C LYS A 185 8.74 16.53 -3.97
N LEU A 186 7.56 16.69 -4.51
CA LEU A 186 6.69 15.61 -4.95
C LEU A 186 6.73 15.45 -6.47
N GLN A 187 6.86 14.21 -6.92
CA GLN A 187 6.58 13.78 -8.28
C GLN A 187 5.29 12.98 -8.31
N THR A 188 4.44 13.20 -9.31
CA THR A 188 3.19 12.47 -9.45
C THR A 188 3.19 11.56 -10.67
N VAL A 189 2.53 10.41 -10.54
CA VAL A 189 2.20 9.52 -11.66
C VAL A 189 0.69 9.56 -11.85
N SER A 190 0.24 9.94 -13.03
CA SER A 190 -1.20 10.02 -13.34
C SER A 190 -1.78 8.62 -13.49
N ILE A 191 -2.65 8.23 -12.56
CA ILE A 191 -3.33 6.94 -12.52
C ILE A 191 -4.81 7.22 -12.22
N ALA A 192 -5.57 7.53 -13.27
CA ALA A 192 -6.97 7.97 -13.13
C ALA A 192 -7.87 6.95 -12.42
N HIS A 193 -7.56 5.66 -12.56
CA HIS A 193 -8.33 4.59 -11.92
C HIS A 193 -7.92 4.30 -10.46
N ALA A 194 -6.90 4.96 -9.92
CA ALA A 194 -6.48 4.80 -8.53
C ALA A 194 -7.55 5.30 -7.52
N GLU A 195 -8.51 6.11 -7.96
CA GLU A 195 -9.64 6.55 -7.14
C GLU A 195 -10.76 5.50 -6.97
N LYS A 196 -10.66 4.35 -7.68
CA LYS A 196 -11.69 3.31 -7.62
C LYS A 196 -11.44 2.36 -6.45
N ASP A 197 -11.93 2.77 -5.30
CA ASP A 197 -11.86 1.98 -4.07
C ASP A 197 -13.13 1.15 -3.87
N ILE A 198 -12.98 -0.04 -3.29
CA ILE A 198 -14.10 -0.84 -2.81
C ILE A 198 -14.33 -0.51 -1.34
N ASP A 199 -15.30 0.34 -1.06
CA ASP A 199 -15.63 0.76 0.32
C ASP A 199 -16.90 0.11 0.88
N THR A 200 -17.80 -0.28 -0.02
CA THR A 200 -19.10 -0.87 0.31
C THR A 200 -19.36 -2.14 -0.49
N GLN A 201 -20.34 -2.93 -0.06
CA GLN A 201 -20.84 -4.07 -0.84
C GLN A 201 -21.37 -3.63 -2.22
N GLN A 202 -21.93 -2.43 -2.31
CA GLN A 202 -22.44 -1.89 -3.58
C GLN A 202 -21.28 -1.58 -4.55
N ASP A 203 -20.15 -1.09 -4.06
CA ASP A 203 -18.95 -0.86 -4.89
C ASP A 203 -18.46 -2.18 -5.46
N LEU A 204 -18.44 -3.24 -4.65
CA LEU A 204 -18.07 -4.59 -5.08
C LEU A 204 -19.00 -5.12 -6.16
N LEU A 205 -20.31 -4.98 -5.98
CA LEU A 205 -21.31 -5.38 -6.98
C LEU A 205 -21.13 -4.58 -8.29
N ASN A 206 -20.92 -3.26 -8.18
CA ASN A 206 -20.68 -2.40 -9.34
C ASN A 206 -19.40 -2.78 -10.07
N TRP A 207 -18.38 -3.21 -9.35
CA TRP A 207 -17.14 -3.72 -9.93
C TRP A 207 -17.39 -5.00 -10.74
N HIS A 208 -18.08 -5.98 -10.16
CA HIS A 208 -18.42 -7.25 -10.84
C HIS A 208 -19.26 -7.06 -12.09
N ASN A 209 -20.16 -6.06 -12.11
CA ASN A 209 -21.02 -5.81 -13.26
C ASN A 209 -20.31 -5.12 -14.43
N LYS A 210 -19.11 -4.60 -14.24
CA LYS A 210 -18.34 -3.85 -15.25
C LYS A 210 -17.15 -4.60 -15.81
N ASN A 211 -16.75 -5.68 -15.17
CA ASN A 211 -15.59 -6.50 -15.51
C ASN A 211 -15.95 -7.98 -15.59
#